data_7ddb3fbdcba7a7f9cc3d73752bba39c3
#
_entry.id   7ddb3fbdcba7a7f9cc3d73752bba39c3
#
_cell.length_a   1.000
_cell.length_b   1.000
_cell.length_c   1.000
_cell.angle_alpha   90.00
_cell.angle_beta   90.00
_cell.angle_gamma   90.00
#
_symmetry.space_group_name_H-M   'P 1'
#
loop_
_entity.id
_entity.type
_entity.pdbx_description
1 polymer ?
#
loop_
_entity_poly.entity_id
_entity_poly.type
_entity_poly.pdbx_seq_one_letter_code
_entity_poly.pdbx_strand_id
1 'polypeptide(L)'
;KSRSRGLGDVYKRQYFDIEKFLPSTYLKSSKNKNYSGSTKKRIQSSINQFLKYLIDKNYIANIEMNNISIMTEKKLPNVLSPNEIDILIDFYDHDVFISSRNKTIIDFMYSTGCRVSELINVEESDIDIEEAFVRLEGKGSKQRIVPLGSKVVINLENYLPLRNKDRKNKNNKLFISKSYKNLDRTAVFRIIKSTGVKAGINKELYPHILRHSAATHMLEGGCDLRTVQEFLGHSSVSTTQIYTKVTKAFLEEAFIESHPRS
;
A
#
# COMPACT_ATOMS: atom_id res chain seq x y z
N LYS A 1 -3.62 58.80 27.13
CA LYS A 1 -2.68 57.93 26.39
C LYS A 1 -3.30 56.56 26.18
N SER A 2 -3.84 56.30 25.00
CA SER A 2 -4.19 54.97 24.56
C SER A 2 -2.91 54.20 24.30
N ARG A 3 -2.61 53.21 25.12
CA ARG A 3 -1.54 52.25 24.84
C ARG A 3 -1.98 51.37 23.70
N SER A 4 -1.48 51.60 22.50
CA SER A 4 -1.48 50.60 21.42
C SER A 4 -0.62 49.42 21.89
N ARG A 5 -1.26 48.37 22.38
CA ARG A 5 -0.59 47.07 22.53
C ARG A 5 -0.27 46.60 21.12
N GLY A 6 0.99 46.71 20.74
CA GLY A 6 1.43 46.40 19.39
C GLY A 6 1.15 44.92 19.06
N LEU A 7 0.75 44.67 17.83
CA LEU A 7 0.57 43.35 17.22
C LEU A 7 1.75 42.40 17.54
N GLY A 8 2.95 42.93 17.77
CA GLY A 8 4.14 42.16 18.13
C GLY A 8 4.05 41.33 19.43
N ASP A 9 3.27 41.79 20.43
CA ASP A 9 3.11 41.05 21.69
C ASP A 9 2.15 39.87 21.57
N VAL A 10 1.17 39.94 20.68
CA VAL A 10 0.24 38.84 20.38
C VAL A 10 0.98 37.72 19.63
N TYR A 11 1.83 38.10 18.66
CA TYR A 11 2.66 37.13 17.92
C TYR A 11 3.70 36.42 18.81
N LYS A 12 4.35 37.14 19.73
CA LYS A 12 5.29 36.54 20.69
C LYS A 12 4.61 35.57 21.67
N ARG A 13 3.37 35.86 22.11
CA ARG A 13 2.59 34.93 22.94
C ARG A 13 2.20 33.67 22.21
N GLN A 14 1.72 33.77 20.98
CA GLN A 14 1.40 32.59 20.14
C GLN A 14 2.63 31.70 19.88
N TYR A 15 3.79 32.31 19.66
CA TYR A 15 5.06 31.62 19.47
C TYR A 15 5.46 30.84 20.73
N PHE A 16 5.33 31.45 21.90
CA PHE A 16 5.69 30.82 23.16
C PHE A 16 4.77 29.65 23.53
N ASP A 17 3.50 29.73 23.19
CA ASP A 17 2.52 28.64 23.41
C ASP A 17 2.76 27.44 22.47
N ILE A 18 3.16 27.69 21.25
CA ILE A 18 3.52 26.62 20.28
C ILE A 18 4.76 25.86 20.76
N GLU A 19 5.82 26.55 21.19
CA GLU A 19 7.03 25.90 21.73
C GLU A 19 6.77 25.09 23.01
N LYS A 20 5.86 25.55 23.86
CA LYS A 20 5.45 24.81 25.07
C LYS A 20 4.52 23.65 24.76
N PHE A 21 3.64 23.81 23.78
CA PHE A 21 2.64 22.80 23.41
C PHE A 21 3.27 21.58 22.71
N LEU A 22 4.26 21.81 21.85
CA LEU A 22 4.90 20.77 21.06
C LEU A 22 5.49 19.64 21.92
N PRO A 23 6.33 19.89 22.94
CA PRO A 23 6.92 18.81 23.72
C PRO A 23 5.91 17.99 24.53
N SER A 24 4.84 18.62 25.06
CA SER A 24 3.83 17.91 25.85
C SER A 24 2.94 17.01 25.02
N THR A 25 2.62 17.41 23.80
CA THR A 25 1.80 16.62 22.83
C THR A 25 2.59 15.46 22.25
N TYR A 26 3.92 15.58 22.12
CA TYR A 26 4.80 14.55 21.61
C TYR A 26 4.91 13.30 22.51
N LEU A 27 4.68 13.46 23.78
CA LEU A 27 5.05 12.42 24.75
C LEU A 27 3.90 11.55 25.22
N LYS A 28 2.65 11.99 25.07
CA LYS A 28 1.52 11.22 25.64
C LYS A 28 0.35 11.09 24.68
N SER A 29 -0.14 9.88 24.48
CA SER A 29 -1.45 9.63 23.88
C SER A 29 -2.55 10.02 24.87
N SER A 30 -3.78 10.27 24.40
CA SER A 30 -4.96 10.49 25.25
C SER A 30 -5.23 9.39 26.29
N LYS A 31 -4.53 8.25 26.19
CA LYS A 31 -4.57 7.10 27.10
C LYS A 31 -3.29 6.94 27.95
N ASN A 32 -2.52 7.99 28.15
CA ASN A 32 -1.28 7.97 28.95
C ASN A 32 -0.20 6.97 28.48
N LYS A 33 -0.26 6.46 27.25
CA LYS A 33 0.77 5.60 26.64
C LYS A 33 1.72 6.42 25.79
N ASN A 34 3.02 6.15 25.91
CA ASN A 34 4.03 6.74 25.04
C ASN A 34 3.80 6.31 23.60
N TYR A 35 3.82 7.26 22.65
CA TYR A 35 3.79 6.95 21.22
C TYR A 35 5.03 6.19 20.80
N SER A 36 4.86 5.28 19.82
CA SER A 36 6.01 4.64 19.16
C SER A 36 6.89 5.67 18.45
N GLY A 37 8.18 5.36 18.26
CA GLY A 37 9.11 6.26 17.56
C GLY A 37 8.64 6.65 16.16
N SER A 38 8.03 5.72 15.42
CA SER A 38 7.44 5.98 14.09
C SER A 38 6.23 6.93 14.17
N THR A 39 5.38 6.80 15.18
CA THR A 39 4.26 7.72 15.42
C THR A 39 4.77 9.11 15.75
N LYS A 40 5.79 9.22 16.61
CA LYS A 40 6.42 10.51 16.96
C LYS A 40 7.01 11.19 15.73
N LYS A 41 7.76 10.46 14.86
CA LYS A 41 8.29 11.00 13.60
C LYS A 41 7.18 11.52 12.67
N ARG A 42 6.06 10.78 12.56
CA ARG A 42 4.93 11.21 11.72
C ARG A 42 4.28 12.48 12.25
N ILE A 43 4.08 12.59 13.57
CA ILE A 43 3.56 13.79 14.22
C ILE A 43 4.50 14.97 13.96
N GLN A 44 5.80 14.79 14.18
CA GLN A 44 6.81 15.82 13.91
C GLN A 44 6.77 16.32 12.47
N SER A 45 6.76 15.39 11.50
CA SER A 45 6.67 15.73 10.07
C SER A 45 5.42 16.55 9.76
N SER A 46 4.25 16.15 10.31
CA SER A 46 2.99 16.88 10.10
C SER A 46 3.03 18.29 10.70
N ILE A 47 3.61 18.43 11.88
CA ILE A 47 3.77 19.75 12.53
C ILE A 47 4.74 20.61 11.74
N ASN A 48 5.88 20.08 11.33
CA ASN A 48 6.87 20.83 10.54
C ASN A 48 6.26 21.30 9.22
N GLN A 49 5.46 20.46 8.56
CA GLN A 49 4.77 20.84 7.32
C GLN A 49 3.72 21.96 7.56
N PHE A 50 2.99 21.90 8.67
CA PHE A 50 2.04 22.92 9.04
C PHE A 50 2.73 24.25 9.39
N LEU A 51 3.82 24.22 10.17
CA LEU A 51 4.60 25.42 10.48
C LEU A 51 5.20 26.04 9.22
N LYS A 52 5.74 25.22 8.31
CA LYS A 52 6.22 25.69 7.00
C LYS A 52 5.11 26.42 6.23
N TYR A 53 3.91 25.85 6.18
CA TYR A 53 2.76 26.50 5.55
C TYR A 53 2.45 27.87 6.19
N LEU A 54 2.47 27.96 7.52
CA LEU A 54 2.21 29.23 8.22
C LEU A 54 3.28 30.29 7.93
N ILE A 55 4.55 29.90 7.83
CA ILE A 55 5.66 30.78 7.45
C ILE A 55 5.49 31.23 6.00
N ASP A 56 5.23 30.32 5.06
CA ASP A 56 5.05 30.61 3.63
C ASP A 56 3.85 31.56 3.39
N LYS A 57 2.86 31.54 4.28
CA LYS A 57 1.71 32.46 4.27
C LYS A 57 1.91 33.74 5.08
N ASN A 58 3.09 33.95 5.65
CA ASN A 58 3.40 35.12 6.54
C ASN A 58 2.48 35.22 7.77
N TYR A 59 1.89 34.13 8.24
CA TYR A 59 1.12 34.11 9.47
C TYR A 59 1.98 34.12 10.73
N ILE A 60 3.18 33.58 10.63
CA ILE A 60 4.19 33.58 11.70
C ILE A 60 5.56 33.93 11.14
N ALA A 61 6.43 34.50 12.00
CA ALA A 61 7.82 34.74 11.63
C ALA A 61 8.59 33.45 11.42
N ASN A 62 9.73 33.52 10.72
CA ASN A 62 10.58 32.35 10.50
C ASN A 62 11.08 31.77 11.83
N ILE A 63 10.82 30.50 12.06
CA ILE A 63 11.15 29.78 13.30
C ILE A 63 12.22 28.74 12.99
N GLU A 64 13.29 28.73 13.74
CA GLU A 64 14.23 27.60 13.72
C GLU A 64 13.57 26.38 14.34
N MET A 65 13.25 25.39 13.48
CA MET A 65 12.66 24.13 13.91
C MET A 65 13.74 23.18 14.42
N ASN A 66 13.90 23.11 15.74
CA ASN A 66 14.75 22.09 16.34
C ASN A 66 14.13 20.70 16.11
N ASN A 67 14.73 19.94 15.19
CA ASN A 67 14.34 18.57 14.96
C ASN A 67 14.73 17.71 16.17
N ILE A 68 13.73 17.23 16.91
CA ILE A 68 13.97 16.29 18.00
C ILE A 68 14.49 14.98 17.37
N SER A 69 15.68 14.57 17.77
CA SER A 69 16.22 13.28 17.34
C SER A 69 15.40 12.15 17.96
N ILE A 70 14.53 11.55 17.16
CA ILE A 70 13.71 10.41 17.58
C ILE A 70 14.43 9.14 17.17
N MET A 71 15.00 8.44 18.12
CA MET A 71 15.54 7.10 17.89
C MET A 71 14.38 6.16 17.50
N THR A 72 14.47 5.59 16.32
CA THR A 72 13.60 4.49 15.91
C THR A 72 14.47 3.27 15.75
N GLU A 73 14.13 2.20 16.46
CA GLU A 73 14.71 0.89 16.16
C GLU A 73 14.46 0.60 14.67
N LYS A 74 15.52 0.39 13.92
CA LYS A 74 15.44 -0.15 12.57
C LYS A 74 15.06 -1.63 12.70
N LYS A 75 13.76 -1.92 12.74
CA LYS A 75 13.32 -3.30 12.54
C LYS A 75 13.74 -3.71 11.13
N LEU A 76 14.39 -4.86 11.02
CA LEU A 76 14.67 -5.47 9.72
C LEU A 76 13.35 -5.53 8.92
N PRO A 77 13.40 -5.28 7.61
CA PRO A 77 12.22 -5.39 6.76
C PRO A 77 11.60 -6.77 6.95
N ASN A 78 10.32 -6.80 7.32
CA ASN A 78 9.60 -8.05 7.47
C ASN A 78 9.18 -8.50 6.06
N VAL A 79 9.98 -9.35 5.44
CA VAL A 79 9.76 -9.92 4.10
C VAL A 79 9.37 -11.38 4.27
N LEU A 80 8.38 -11.83 3.52
CA LEU A 80 8.04 -13.25 3.42
C LEU A 80 8.98 -13.92 2.43
N SER A 81 9.45 -15.11 2.73
CA SER A 81 10.19 -15.91 1.76
C SER A 81 9.24 -16.43 0.66
N PRO A 82 9.75 -16.84 -0.53
CA PRO A 82 8.93 -17.46 -1.56
C PRO A 82 8.15 -18.68 -1.04
N ASN A 83 8.76 -19.51 -0.20
CA ASN A 83 8.10 -20.65 0.42
C ASN A 83 6.96 -20.26 1.37
N GLU A 84 7.11 -19.19 2.17
CA GLU A 84 6.03 -18.67 3.01
C GLU A 84 4.86 -18.11 2.17
N ILE A 85 5.15 -17.55 1.00
CA ILE A 85 4.12 -17.11 0.04
C ILE A 85 3.36 -18.32 -0.52
N ASP A 86 4.06 -19.37 -0.95
CA ASP A 86 3.44 -20.58 -1.46
C ASP A 86 2.56 -21.24 -0.38
N ILE A 87 3.04 -21.36 0.87
CA ILE A 87 2.24 -21.84 2.01
C ILE A 87 0.95 -21.03 2.20
N LEU A 88 1.01 -19.69 2.07
CA LEU A 88 -0.18 -18.83 2.20
C LEU A 88 -1.19 -19.06 1.07
N ILE A 89 -0.72 -19.22 -0.15
CA ILE A 89 -1.56 -19.42 -1.33
C ILE A 89 -2.17 -20.81 -1.29
N ASP A 90 -1.37 -21.84 -1.00
CA ASP A 90 -1.79 -23.24 -0.99
C ASP A 90 -2.60 -23.64 0.24
N PHE A 91 -2.74 -22.72 1.22
CA PHE A 91 -3.65 -22.89 2.35
C PHE A 91 -5.11 -23.03 1.91
N TYR A 92 -5.48 -22.56 0.74
CA TYR A 92 -6.85 -22.56 0.24
C TYR A 92 -7.03 -23.51 -0.96
N ASP A 93 -8.19 -24.18 -0.98
CA ASP A 93 -8.64 -25.00 -2.11
C ASP A 93 -9.37 -24.16 -3.15
N HIS A 94 -9.52 -24.71 -4.36
CA HIS A 94 -10.21 -24.04 -5.48
C HIS A 94 -11.73 -24.28 -5.51
N ASP A 95 -12.24 -25.30 -4.82
CA ASP A 95 -13.59 -25.83 -5.02
C ASP A 95 -14.71 -24.95 -4.43
N VAL A 96 -14.37 -24.09 -3.48
CA VAL A 96 -15.33 -23.23 -2.79
C VAL A 96 -15.06 -21.77 -3.13
N PHE A 97 -16.09 -21.04 -3.53
CA PHE A 97 -16.01 -19.62 -3.92
C PHE A 97 -15.14 -18.76 -2.98
N ILE A 98 -15.38 -18.86 -1.65
CA ILE A 98 -14.63 -18.04 -0.69
C ILE A 98 -13.16 -18.46 -0.59
N SER A 99 -12.90 -19.76 -0.68
CA SER A 99 -11.54 -20.34 -0.64
C SER A 99 -10.77 -19.92 -1.88
N SER A 100 -11.32 -20.18 -3.06
CA SER A 100 -10.73 -19.80 -4.34
C SER A 100 -10.50 -18.28 -4.43
N ARG A 101 -11.47 -17.47 -4.00
CA ARG A 101 -11.30 -16.00 -3.91
C ARG A 101 -10.11 -15.60 -3.04
N ASN A 102 -10.01 -16.16 -1.84
CA ASN A 102 -8.96 -15.78 -0.89
C ASN A 102 -7.58 -16.21 -1.41
N LYS A 103 -7.48 -17.39 -2.01
CA LYS A 103 -6.27 -17.87 -2.71
C LYS A 103 -5.87 -16.86 -3.79
N THR A 104 -6.79 -16.53 -4.66
CA THR A 104 -6.56 -15.59 -5.76
C THR A 104 -6.21 -14.18 -5.27
N ILE A 105 -6.82 -13.67 -4.19
CA ILE A 105 -6.47 -12.37 -3.60
C ILE A 105 -5.00 -12.35 -3.16
N ILE A 106 -4.53 -13.38 -2.45
CA ILE A 106 -3.16 -13.42 -1.93
C ILE A 106 -2.16 -13.52 -3.08
N ASP A 107 -2.41 -14.42 -4.02
CA ASP A 107 -1.56 -14.60 -5.20
C ASP A 107 -1.54 -13.34 -6.08
N PHE A 108 -2.70 -12.76 -6.36
CA PHE A 108 -2.82 -11.54 -7.15
C PHE A 108 -2.07 -10.36 -6.52
N MET A 109 -2.20 -10.17 -5.19
CA MET A 109 -1.49 -9.10 -4.50
C MET A 109 0.02 -9.28 -4.53
N TYR A 110 0.50 -10.50 -4.41
CA TYR A 110 1.92 -10.79 -4.49
C TYR A 110 2.43 -10.66 -5.93
N SER A 111 1.78 -11.30 -6.90
CA SER A 111 2.20 -11.31 -8.30
C SER A 111 2.19 -9.92 -8.94
N THR A 112 1.21 -9.08 -8.62
CA THR A 112 1.09 -7.73 -9.19
C THR A 112 1.72 -6.62 -8.35
N GLY A 113 2.08 -6.92 -7.11
CA GLY A 113 2.52 -5.91 -6.15
C GLY A 113 1.50 -4.79 -5.92
N CYS A 114 0.22 -5.01 -6.18
CA CYS A 114 -0.81 -3.98 -6.10
C CYS A 114 -1.05 -3.50 -4.66
N ARG A 115 -1.52 -2.26 -4.51
CA ARG A 115 -1.99 -1.74 -3.22
C ARG A 115 -3.37 -2.32 -2.91
N VAL A 116 -3.68 -2.44 -1.61
CA VAL A 116 -5.03 -2.91 -1.20
C VAL A 116 -6.15 -2.05 -1.78
N SER A 117 -5.92 -0.75 -1.98
CA SER A 117 -6.89 0.13 -2.63
C SER A 117 -7.07 -0.14 -4.12
N GLU A 118 -6.04 -0.57 -4.81
CA GLU A 118 -6.09 -1.00 -6.21
C GLU A 118 -6.83 -2.34 -6.29
N LEU A 119 -6.48 -3.31 -5.44
CA LEU A 119 -7.15 -4.62 -5.39
C LEU A 119 -8.68 -4.53 -5.25
N ILE A 120 -9.18 -3.72 -4.31
CA ILE A 120 -10.62 -3.62 -4.06
C ILE A 120 -11.38 -2.86 -5.14
N ASN A 121 -10.67 -2.10 -5.98
CA ASN A 121 -11.25 -1.32 -7.07
C ASN A 121 -11.14 -1.99 -8.44
N VAL A 122 -10.23 -2.96 -8.61
CA VAL A 122 -10.09 -3.67 -9.89
C VAL A 122 -11.39 -4.36 -10.30
N GLU A 123 -11.73 -4.24 -11.58
CA GLU A 123 -12.91 -4.83 -12.19
C GLU A 123 -12.55 -6.07 -13.02
N GLU A 124 -13.52 -6.91 -13.31
CA GLU A 124 -13.30 -8.07 -14.17
C GLU A 124 -12.84 -7.65 -15.57
N SER A 125 -13.36 -6.51 -16.07
CA SER A 125 -12.97 -5.92 -17.34
C SER A 125 -11.55 -5.32 -17.39
N ASP A 126 -10.89 -5.21 -16.24
CA ASP A 126 -9.51 -4.72 -16.16
C ASP A 126 -8.48 -5.84 -16.38
N ILE A 127 -8.94 -7.09 -16.46
CA ILE A 127 -8.08 -8.26 -16.67
C ILE A 127 -8.21 -8.76 -18.10
N ASP A 128 -7.07 -8.98 -18.69
CA ASP A 128 -6.92 -9.71 -19.95
C ASP A 128 -6.19 -11.03 -19.63
N ILE A 129 -6.95 -12.13 -19.62
CA ILE A 129 -6.41 -13.47 -19.30
C ILE A 129 -5.61 -14.01 -20.47
N GLU A 130 -6.03 -13.73 -21.72
CA GLU A 130 -5.37 -14.24 -22.91
C GLU A 130 -3.99 -13.60 -23.09
N GLU A 131 -3.91 -12.30 -22.87
CA GLU A 131 -2.67 -11.53 -22.94
C GLU A 131 -1.91 -11.51 -21.60
N ALA A 132 -2.46 -12.13 -20.55
CA ALA A 132 -1.90 -12.21 -19.19
C ALA A 132 -1.51 -10.84 -18.59
N PHE A 133 -2.42 -9.87 -18.61
CA PHE A 133 -2.21 -8.54 -18.04
C PHE A 133 -3.40 -8.06 -17.22
N VAL A 134 -3.09 -7.15 -16.28
CA VAL A 134 -4.11 -6.39 -15.54
C VAL A 134 -3.84 -4.90 -15.59
N ARG A 135 -4.89 -4.10 -15.74
CA ARG A 135 -4.88 -2.65 -15.62
C ARG A 135 -5.23 -2.27 -14.18
N LEU A 136 -4.31 -1.59 -13.50
CA LEU A 136 -4.48 -1.12 -12.13
C LEU A 136 -4.58 0.40 -12.08
N GLU A 137 -5.59 0.93 -11.38
CA GLU A 137 -5.76 2.36 -11.16
C GLU A 137 -5.23 2.76 -9.78
N GLY A 138 -4.23 3.65 -9.77
CA GLY A 138 -3.60 4.18 -8.57
C GLY A 138 -4.13 5.56 -8.14
N LYS A 139 -3.42 6.21 -7.24
CA LYS A 139 -3.77 7.56 -6.74
C LYS A 139 -3.75 8.61 -7.86
N GLY A 140 -4.82 9.38 -7.96
CA GLY A 140 -4.97 10.45 -8.96
C GLY A 140 -5.31 9.92 -10.35
N SER A 141 -6.05 8.80 -10.42
CA SER A 141 -6.48 8.13 -11.67
C SER A 141 -5.35 7.76 -12.62
N LYS A 142 -4.13 7.63 -12.08
CA LYS A 142 -3.01 7.10 -12.85
C LYS A 142 -3.17 5.60 -13.02
N GLN A 143 -3.18 5.15 -14.27
CA GLN A 143 -3.29 3.74 -14.60
C GLN A 143 -1.91 3.16 -14.92
N ARG A 144 -1.73 1.88 -14.62
CA ARG A 144 -0.58 1.08 -15.07
C ARG A 144 -1.04 -0.31 -15.47
N ILE A 145 -0.33 -0.89 -16.42
CA ILE A 145 -0.50 -2.28 -16.82
C ILE A 145 0.56 -3.12 -16.13
N VAL A 146 0.16 -4.25 -15.58
CA VAL A 146 1.03 -5.18 -14.85
C VAL A 146 0.87 -6.57 -15.46
N PRO A 147 1.97 -7.28 -15.80
CA PRO A 147 1.89 -8.66 -16.26
C PRO A 147 1.37 -9.58 -15.16
N LEU A 148 0.66 -10.62 -15.55
CA LEU A 148 0.17 -11.69 -14.70
C LEU A 148 0.99 -12.95 -14.95
N GLY A 149 1.58 -13.52 -13.91
CA GLY A 149 2.27 -14.78 -14.03
C GLY A 149 1.31 -15.96 -14.28
N SER A 150 1.81 -17.04 -14.84
CA SER A 150 1.03 -18.24 -15.19
C SER A 150 0.20 -18.79 -14.02
N LYS A 151 0.77 -18.79 -12.81
CA LYS A 151 0.12 -19.30 -11.60
C LYS A 151 -1.09 -18.46 -11.17
N VAL A 152 -1.00 -17.12 -11.25
CA VAL A 152 -2.14 -16.24 -10.89
C VAL A 152 -3.22 -16.28 -11.96
N VAL A 153 -2.85 -16.47 -13.23
CA VAL A 153 -3.82 -16.72 -14.33
C VAL A 153 -4.64 -17.96 -14.03
N ILE A 154 -4.01 -19.09 -13.71
CA ILE A 154 -4.69 -20.33 -13.32
C ILE A 154 -5.64 -20.10 -12.11
N ASN A 155 -5.20 -19.35 -11.11
CA ASN A 155 -6.04 -19.02 -9.95
C ASN A 155 -7.24 -18.14 -10.32
N LEU A 156 -7.07 -17.22 -11.27
CA LEU A 156 -8.18 -16.41 -11.82
C LEU A 156 -9.17 -17.26 -12.62
N GLU A 157 -8.68 -18.15 -13.48
CA GLU A 157 -9.51 -19.07 -14.27
C GLU A 157 -10.35 -20.00 -13.38
N ASN A 158 -9.81 -20.44 -12.25
CA ASN A 158 -10.58 -21.24 -11.27
C ASN A 158 -11.57 -20.38 -10.48
N TYR A 159 -11.26 -19.14 -10.18
CA TYR A 159 -12.09 -18.26 -9.38
C TYR A 159 -13.27 -17.67 -10.15
N LEU A 160 -13.04 -17.19 -11.38
CA LEU A 160 -14.05 -16.47 -12.16
C LEU A 160 -15.35 -17.26 -12.42
N PRO A 161 -15.31 -18.55 -12.77
CA PRO A 161 -16.53 -19.35 -12.92
C PRO A 161 -17.32 -19.45 -11.61
N LEU A 162 -16.66 -19.59 -10.47
CA LEU A 162 -17.31 -19.64 -9.16
C LEU A 162 -17.95 -18.29 -8.79
N ARG A 163 -17.25 -17.17 -9.12
CA ARG A 163 -17.74 -15.81 -8.94
C ARG A 163 -18.98 -15.53 -9.76
N ASN A 164 -19.02 -16.00 -10.99
CA ASN A 164 -20.07 -15.72 -11.98
C ASN A 164 -21.18 -16.77 -12.00
N LYS A 165 -21.10 -17.79 -11.15
CA LYS A 165 -22.08 -18.89 -11.08
C LYS A 165 -23.50 -18.39 -10.77
N ASP A 166 -23.64 -17.40 -9.90
CA ASP A 166 -24.95 -16.85 -9.56
C ASP A 166 -25.32 -15.68 -10.49
N ARG A 167 -26.38 -15.87 -11.29
CA ARG A 167 -26.93 -14.85 -12.21
C ARG A 167 -27.40 -13.57 -11.51
N LYS A 168 -27.58 -13.59 -10.19
CA LYS A 168 -27.93 -12.41 -9.39
C LYS A 168 -26.71 -11.50 -9.13
N ASN A 169 -25.51 -12.00 -9.33
CA ASN A 169 -24.30 -11.19 -9.22
C ASN A 169 -24.24 -10.19 -10.39
N LYS A 170 -24.49 -8.92 -10.08
CA LYS A 170 -24.34 -7.77 -11.01
C LYS A 170 -23.14 -6.90 -10.67
N ASN A 171 -22.27 -7.36 -9.77
CA ASN A 171 -21.11 -6.60 -9.33
C ASN A 171 -19.98 -6.80 -10.35
N ASN A 172 -19.44 -5.69 -10.86
CA ASN A 172 -18.33 -5.70 -11.81
C ASN A 172 -16.95 -5.80 -11.15
N LYS A 173 -16.85 -5.62 -9.81
CA LYS A 173 -15.57 -5.74 -9.11
C LYS A 173 -15.05 -7.17 -9.18
N LEU A 174 -13.75 -7.33 -9.44
CA LEU A 174 -13.12 -8.64 -9.52
C LEU A 174 -13.32 -9.44 -8.22
N PHE A 175 -13.01 -8.86 -7.08
CA PHE A 175 -13.09 -9.52 -5.78
C PHE A 175 -14.30 -9.02 -4.98
N ILE A 176 -15.22 -9.94 -4.69
CA ILE A 176 -16.48 -9.66 -4.02
C ILE A 176 -16.69 -10.53 -2.77
N SER A 177 -17.56 -10.08 -1.89
CA SER A 177 -17.95 -10.84 -0.69
C SER A 177 -18.90 -12.00 -1.04
N LYS A 178 -19.16 -12.88 -0.05
CA LYS A 178 -20.16 -13.96 -0.20
C LYS A 178 -21.55 -13.45 -0.57
N SER A 179 -21.88 -12.22 -0.19
CA SER A 179 -23.16 -11.56 -0.51
C SER A 179 -23.09 -10.66 -1.75
N TYR A 180 -22.10 -10.87 -2.63
CA TYR A 180 -21.87 -10.14 -3.88
C TYR A 180 -21.64 -8.63 -3.72
N LYS A 181 -21.27 -8.18 -2.50
CA LYS A 181 -20.90 -6.77 -2.23
C LYS A 181 -19.41 -6.55 -2.40
N ASN A 182 -19.03 -5.31 -2.61
CA ASN A 182 -17.61 -4.91 -2.67
C ASN A 182 -16.88 -5.31 -1.38
N LEU A 183 -15.63 -5.74 -1.53
CA LEU A 183 -14.73 -5.88 -0.39
C LEU A 183 -14.20 -4.51 0.04
N ASP A 184 -14.03 -4.33 1.34
CA ASP A 184 -13.31 -3.20 1.89
C ASP A 184 -11.86 -3.57 2.24
N ARG A 185 -11.06 -2.57 2.54
CA ARG A 185 -9.64 -2.75 2.93
C ARG A 185 -9.51 -3.60 4.20
N THR A 186 -10.46 -3.47 5.11
CA THR A 186 -10.46 -4.20 6.39
C THR A 186 -10.74 -5.69 6.16
N ALA A 187 -11.62 -6.01 5.22
CA ALA A 187 -11.88 -7.41 4.83
C ALA A 187 -10.62 -8.07 4.26
N VAL A 188 -9.93 -7.41 3.33
CA VAL A 188 -8.68 -7.92 2.75
C VAL A 188 -7.60 -8.08 3.83
N PHE A 189 -7.46 -7.09 4.73
CA PHE A 189 -6.54 -7.20 5.86
C PHE A 189 -6.84 -8.42 6.74
N ARG A 190 -8.13 -8.63 7.08
CA ARG A 190 -8.56 -9.80 7.87
C ARG A 190 -8.28 -11.12 7.17
N ILE A 191 -8.52 -11.21 5.85
CA ILE A 191 -8.21 -12.40 5.06
C ILE A 191 -6.72 -12.74 5.20
N ILE A 192 -5.83 -11.81 4.87
CA ILE A 192 -4.38 -12.02 4.89
C ILE A 192 -3.89 -12.37 6.30
N LYS A 193 -4.31 -11.62 7.33
CA LYS A 193 -3.91 -11.85 8.71
C LYS A 193 -4.38 -13.20 9.22
N SER A 194 -5.66 -13.55 8.98
CA SER A 194 -6.22 -14.83 9.45
C SER A 194 -5.61 -16.02 8.73
N THR A 195 -5.29 -15.89 7.43
CA THR A 195 -4.60 -16.93 6.67
C THR A 195 -3.24 -17.20 7.26
N GLY A 196 -2.45 -16.15 7.52
CA GLY A 196 -1.11 -16.32 8.09
C GLY A 196 -1.10 -17.04 9.44
N VAL A 197 -2.02 -16.65 10.33
CA VAL A 197 -2.16 -17.33 11.63
C VAL A 197 -2.52 -18.79 11.46
N LYS A 198 -3.48 -19.11 10.59
CA LYS A 198 -3.93 -20.49 10.33
C LYS A 198 -2.89 -21.34 9.60
N ALA A 199 -2.11 -20.72 8.72
CA ALA A 199 -1.02 -21.36 8.00
C ALA A 199 0.26 -21.50 8.84
N GLY A 200 0.27 -21.08 10.12
CA GLY A 200 1.40 -21.21 11.04
C GLY A 200 2.57 -20.26 10.75
N ILE A 201 2.35 -19.16 10.06
CA ILE A 201 3.41 -18.19 9.76
C ILE A 201 3.62 -17.27 10.95
N ASN A 202 4.82 -17.32 11.55
CA ASN A 202 5.20 -16.54 12.73
C ASN A 202 5.60 -15.08 12.42
N LYS A 203 5.01 -14.48 11.37
CA LYS A 203 5.22 -13.08 11.00
C LYS A 203 3.88 -12.34 11.04
N GLU A 204 3.92 -11.05 11.39
CA GLU A 204 2.72 -10.22 11.30
C GLU A 204 2.39 -9.94 9.85
N LEU A 205 1.24 -10.47 9.36
CA LEU A 205 0.83 -10.35 7.97
C LEU A 205 -0.17 -9.21 7.79
N TYR A 206 0.06 -8.45 6.73
CA TYR A 206 -0.79 -7.35 6.27
C TYR A 206 -0.59 -7.12 4.76
N PRO A 207 -1.51 -6.45 4.06
CA PRO A 207 -1.45 -6.30 2.60
C PRO A 207 -0.11 -5.78 2.06
N HIS A 208 0.50 -4.80 2.72
CA HIS A 208 1.77 -4.23 2.26
C HIS A 208 2.97 -5.18 2.36
N ILE A 209 2.90 -6.23 3.19
CA ILE A 209 4.01 -7.20 3.27
C ILE A 209 4.11 -8.02 1.98
N LEU A 210 2.98 -8.39 1.37
CA LEU A 210 2.96 -9.12 0.09
C LEU A 210 3.61 -8.28 -1.02
N ARG A 211 3.22 -7.01 -1.12
CA ARG A 211 3.81 -6.08 -2.08
C ARG A 211 5.31 -5.83 -1.82
N HIS A 212 5.71 -5.72 -0.55
CA HIS A 212 7.12 -5.53 -0.18
C HIS A 212 7.95 -6.78 -0.51
N SER A 213 7.39 -7.97 -0.26
CA SER A 213 8.03 -9.23 -0.62
C SER A 213 8.18 -9.37 -2.13
N ALA A 214 7.15 -9.03 -2.93
CA ALA A 214 7.24 -9.01 -4.39
C ALA A 214 8.38 -8.12 -4.88
N ALA A 215 8.44 -6.88 -4.38
CA ALA A 215 9.50 -5.94 -4.73
C ALA A 215 10.91 -6.46 -4.38
N THR A 216 11.06 -7.05 -3.19
CA THR A 216 12.34 -7.59 -2.72
C THR A 216 12.76 -8.78 -3.58
N HIS A 217 11.85 -9.72 -3.85
CA HIS A 217 12.16 -10.90 -4.65
C HIS A 217 12.50 -10.56 -6.11
N MET A 218 11.83 -9.57 -6.71
CA MET A 218 12.21 -9.08 -8.04
C MET A 218 13.61 -8.49 -8.06
N LEU A 219 14.00 -7.70 -7.03
CA LEU A 219 15.36 -7.17 -6.91
C LEU A 219 16.38 -8.30 -6.70
N GLU A 220 16.07 -9.29 -5.85
CA GLU A 220 16.90 -10.48 -5.62
C GLU A 220 17.02 -11.35 -6.87
N GLY A 221 15.97 -11.38 -7.71
CA GLY A 221 15.94 -12.04 -9.02
C GLY A 221 16.69 -11.27 -10.12
N GLY A 222 17.29 -10.11 -9.80
CA GLY A 222 18.14 -9.35 -10.72
C GLY A 222 17.44 -8.19 -11.44
N CYS A 223 16.14 -7.94 -11.16
CA CYS A 223 15.44 -6.81 -11.73
C CYS A 223 16.04 -5.49 -11.21
N ASP A 224 16.21 -4.50 -12.09
CA ASP A 224 16.71 -3.20 -11.67
C ASP A 224 15.67 -2.40 -10.86
N LEU A 225 16.16 -1.51 -10.00
CA LEU A 225 15.30 -0.74 -9.08
C LEU A 225 14.27 0.12 -9.80
N ARG A 226 14.60 0.67 -10.96
CA ARG A 226 13.70 1.54 -11.74
C ARG A 226 12.53 0.74 -12.30
N THR A 227 12.80 -0.43 -12.87
CA THR A 227 11.78 -1.36 -13.37
C THR A 227 10.84 -1.81 -12.24
N VAL A 228 11.38 -2.15 -11.06
CA VAL A 228 10.56 -2.46 -9.88
C VAL A 228 9.70 -1.26 -9.45
N GLN A 229 10.23 -0.04 -9.50
CA GLN A 229 9.45 1.17 -9.19
C GLN A 229 8.31 1.41 -10.21
N GLU A 230 8.55 1.17 -11.49
CA GLU A 230 7.55 1.26 -12.56
C GLU A 230 6.47 0.18 -12.38
N PHE A 231 6.86 -1.07 -12.15
CA PHE A 231 5.95 -2.18 -11.83
C PHE A 231 5.04 -1.86 -10.65
N LEU A 232 5.60 -1.30 -9.59
CA LEU A 232 4.84 -0.93 -8.40
C LEU A 232 4.02 0.37 -8.57
N GLY A 233 4.25 1.19 -9.57
CA GLY A 233 3.58 2.47 -9.77
C GLY A 233 3.94 3.48 -8.68
N HIS A 234 5.23 3.74 -8.46
CA HIS A 234 5.70 4.79 -7.57
C HIS A 234 5.56 6.15 -8.25
N SER A 235 4.87 7.09 -7.59
CA SER A 235 4.50 8.41 -8.14
C SER A 235 5.67 9.38 -8.34
N SER A 236 6.87 9.06 -7.90
CA SER A 236 8.05 9.92 -8.01
C SER A 236 8.73 9.87 -9.39
N VAL A 237 8.37 8.91 -10.24
CA VAL A 237 8.78 8.91 -11.65
C VAL A 237 7.63 9.57 -12.42
N SER A 238 7.76 10.88 -12.63
CA SER A 238 6.78 11.67 -13.37
C SER A 238 6.85 11.26 -14.82
N THR A 239 5.82 10.62 -15.30
CA THR A 239 5.21 10.89 -16.62
C THR A 239 4.00 9.97 -16.74
N THR A 240 2.91 10.46 -17.27
CA THR A 240 1.87 9.65 -17.90
C THR A 240 2.56 8.93 -19.06
N GLN A 241 3.25 7.83 -18.77
CA GLN A 241 3.79 6.98 -19.82
C GLN A 241 2.58 6.37 -20.52
N ILE A 242 2.37 6.77 -21.74
CA ILE A 242 1.54 6.04 -22.69
C ILE A 242 2.17 4.66 -22.76
N TYR A 243 1.53 3.66 -22.16
CA TYR A 243 2.01 2.27 -22.20
C TYR A 243 1.95 1.80 -23.65
N THR A 244 3.08 1.90 -24.33
CA THR A 244 3.26 1.38 -25.68
C THR A 244 3.46 -0.14 -25.64
N LYS A 245 3.29 -0.83 -26.77
CA LYS A 245 3.61 -2.26 -26.87
C LYS A 245 5.04 -2.57 -26.40
N VAL A 246 5.98 -1.66 -26.63
CA VAL A 246 7.40 -1.80 -26.24
C VAL A 246 7.54 -1.80 -24.72
N THR A 247 6.82 -0.91 -24.01
CA THR A 247 6.84 -0.87 -22.53
C THR A 247 6.20 -2.11 -21.93
N LYS A 248 5.13 -2.65 -22.56
CA LYS A 248 4.47 -3.87 -22.12
C LYS A 248 5.43 -5.07 -22.21
N ALA A 249 6.04 -5.28 -23.37
CA ALA A 249 7.00 -6.37 -23.59
C ALA A 249 8.21 -6.30 -22.65
N PHE A 250 8.75 -5.11 -22.41
CA PHE A 250 9.85 -4.92 -21.46
C PHE A 250 9.48 -5.30 -20.01
N LEU A 251 8.29 -4.89 -19.53
CA LEU A 251 7.84 -5.24 -18.20
C LEU A 251 7.54 -6.74 -18.08
N GLU A 252 7.04 -7.37 -19.14
CA GLU A 252 6.80 -8.80 -19.18
C GLU A 252 8.11 -9.59 -19.12
N GLU A 253 9.10 -9.23 -19.92
CA GLU A 253 10.43 -9.84 -19.91
C GLU A 253 11.07 -9.73 -18.52
N ALA A 254 11.13 -8.53 -17.97
CA ALA A 254 11.67 -8.30 -16.62
C ALA A 254 10.90 -9.09 -15.54
N PHE A 255 9.58 -9.24 -15.68
CA PHE A 255 8.76 -10.02 -14.76
C PHE A 255 9.07 -11.52 -14.88
N ILE A 256 9.14 -12.06 -16.11
CA ILE A 256 9.45 -13.46 -16.37
C ILE A 256 10.82 -13.84 -15.82
N GLU A 257 11.81 -12.98 -15.98
CA GLU A 257 13.19 -13.24 -15.54
C GLU A 257 13.37 -13.14 -14.02
N SER A 258 12.59 -12.28 -13.33
CA SER A 258 12.90 -11.93 -11.95
C SER A 258 11.80 -12.25 -10.93
N HIS A 259 10.55 -12.48 -11.34
CA HIS A 259 9.46 -12.69 -10.39
C HIS A 259 9.21 -14.18 -10.11
N PRO A 260 9.14 -14.64 -8.83
CA PRO A 260 8.97 -16.06 -8.50
C PRO A 260 7.62 -16.68 -8.95
N ARG A 261 6.68 -15.87 -9.41
CA ARG A 261 5.34 -16.30 -9.88
C ARG A 261 5.14 -16.10 -11.39
N SER A 262 6.21 -15.84 -12.13
CA SER A 262 6.17 -15.72 -13.60
C SER A 262 5.68 -16.99 -14.29
#